data_375281cb42134515512c2826d5e21c22
#
_entry.id   375281cb42134515512c2826d5e21c22
#
_cell.length_a   1.000
_cell.length_b   1.000
_cell.length_c   1.000
_cell.angle_alpha   90.00
_cell.angle_beta   90.00
_cell.angle_gamma   90.00
#
_symmetry.space_group_name_H-M   'P 1'
#
loop_
_entity.id
_entity.type
_entity.pdbx_description
1 polymer ?
#
loop_
_entity_poly.entity_id
_entity_poly.type
_entity_poly.pdbx_seq_one_letter_code
_entity_poly.pdbx_strand_id
1 'polypeptide(L)'
;MKINDIPVREVEENYINIQPIQAAGRLTAEAMKALIAYGDGYSTCDQCRKPFRLDKITKPAIAEFHSDLAKFVSMDEARVTPGARRAFQAVCLSLAEKGDIVLVSALAHYTEFLAIENAKAAVKEVPLNNDNIVTGDTVAQKIEEVTREQGKKPVLVMLDHFDYSFANEHDIAGAAKAAHQ
;
A
#
# COMPACT_ATOMS: atom_id res chain seq x y z
N MET A 1 -31.44 8.86 16.14
CA MET A 1 -30.55 7.78 16.61
C MET A 1 -29.71 8.34 17.74
N LYS A 2 -29.77 7.76 18.92
CA LYS A 2 -28.90 8.15 20.04
C LYS A 2 -27.60 7.39 19.91
N ILE A 3 -26.49 7.92 20.44
CA ILE A 3 -25.17 7.29 20.35
C ILE A 3 -25.16 5.85 20.94
N ASN A 4 -26.00 5.61 21.93
CA ASN A 4 -26.17 4.30 22.56
C ASN A 4 -26.95 3.29 21.69
N ASP A 5 -27.58 3.76 20.60
CA ASP A 5 -28.33 2.91 19.67
C ASP A 5 -27.43 2.41 18.53
N ILE A 6 -26.15 2.80 18.52
CA ILE A 6 -25.19 2.31 17.53
C ILE A 6 -24.87 0.85 17.86
N PRO A 7 -25.21 -0.10 16.97
CA PRO A 7 -24.94 -1.50 17.25
C PRO A 7 -23.43 -1.73 17.37
N VAL A 8 -23.01 -2.27 18.49
CA VAL A 8 -21.66 -2.76 18.69
C VAL A 8 -21.55 -4.09 17.96
N ARG A 9 -20.52 -4.26 17.15
CA ARG A 9 -20.27 -5.52 16.46
C ARG A 9 -20.00 -6.62 17.50
N GLU A 10 -20.86 -7.61 17.58
CA GLU A 10 -20.60 -8.83 18.34
C GLU A 10 -19.54 -9.66 17.61
N VAL A 11 -18.52 -10.06 18.33
CA VAL A 11 -17.44 -10.90 17.81
C VAL A 11 -17.69 -12.32 18.27
N GLU A 12 -18.16 -13.17 17.37
CA GLU A 12 -18.29 -14.59 17.66
C GLU A 12 -16.89 -15.24 17.69
N GLU A 13 -16.58 -15.92 18.79
CA GLU A 13 -15.25 -16.49 19.01
C GLU A 13 -14.97 -17.74 18.18
N ASN A 14 -15.99 -18.36 17.62
CA ASN A 14 -15.92 -19.72 17.05
C ASN A 14 -16.03 -19.78 15.53
N TYR A 15 -15.94 -18.67 14.78
CA TYR A 15 -15.99 -18.75 13.34
C TYR A 15 -14.64 -18.44 12.69
N ILE A 16 -14.38 -19.09 11.56
CA ILE A 16 -13.21 -18.82 10.72
C ILE A 16 -13.58 -17.72 9.74
N ASN A 17 -12.92 -16.59 9.83
CA ASN A 17 -13.09 -15.50 8.86
C ASN A 17 -12.26 -15.79 7.60
N ILE A 18 -12.92 -16.28 6.57
CA ILE A 18 -12.29 -16.57 5.27
C ILE A 18 -12.25 -15.34 4.33
N GLN A 19 -12.82 -14.21 4.75
CA GLN A 19 -12.82 -12.98 3.97
C GLN A 19 -12.52 -11.76 4.86
N PRO A 20 -11.28 -11.63 5.34
CA PRO A 20 -10.88 -10.62 6.30
C PRO A 20 -11.01 -9.19 5.76
N ILE A 21 -10.96 -9.00 4.45
CA ILE A 21 -11.09 -7.67 3.82
C ILE A 21 -12.46 -7.04 4.13
N GLN A 22 -13.54 -7.81 4.05
CA GLN A 22 -14.89 -7.30 4.28
C GLN A 22 -15.35 -7.46 5.74
N ALA A 23 -14.94 -8.55 6.37
CA ALA A 23 -15.36 -8.86 7.74
C ALA A 23 -14.45 -8.25 8.82
N ALA A 24 -13.31 -7.67 8.44
CA ALA A 24 -12.19 -7.21 9.26
C ALA A 24 -11.55 -8.34 10.10
N GLY A 25 -10.26 -8.23 10.35
CA GLY A 25 -9.53 -9.09 11.28
C GLY A 25 -9.88 -8.77 12.74
N ARG A 26 -9.63 -9.72 13.63
CA ARG A 26 -9.69 -9.49 15.08
C ARG A 26 -8.43 -8.77 15.54
N LEU A 27 -8.59 -7.82 16.42
CA LEU A 27 -7.47 -7.25 17.15
C LEU A 27 -7.00 -8.24 18.21
N THR A 28 -5.69 -8.34 18.42
CA THR A 28 -5.16 -9.01 19.61
C THR A 28 -5.55 -8.23 20.87
N ALA A 29 -5.51 -8.87 22.02
CA ALA A 29 -5.79 -8.21 23.29
C ALA A 29 -4.84 -7.01 23.53
N GLU A 30 -3.58 -7.14 23.13
CA GLU A 30 -2.58 -6.08 23.21
C GLU A 30 -2.91 -4.93 22.27
N ALA A 31 -3.30 -5.22 21.02
CA ALA A 31 -3.71 -4.19 20.06
C ALA A 31 -4.97 -3.45 20.53
N MET A 32 -5.95 -4.13 21.13
CA MET A 32 -7.12 -3.49 21.74
C MET A 32 -6.75 -2.55 22.89
N LYS A 33 -5.85 -2.99 23.78
CA LYS A 33 -5.34 -2.14 24.87
C LYS A 33 -4.65 -0.89 24.34
N ALA A 34 -3.80 -1.06 23.31
CA ALA A 34 -3.12 0.06 22.68
C ALA A 34 -4.13 1.03 22.04
N LEU A 35 -5.13 0.51 21.31
CA LEU A 35 -6.16 1.33 20.67
C LEU A 35 -6.94 2.17 21.71
N ILE A 36 -7.34 1.57 22.82
CA ILE A 36 -8.06 2.27 23.91
C ILE A 36 -7.15 3.35 24.52
N ALA A 37 -5.90 3.02 24.82
CA ALA A 37 -4.95 3.94 25.42
C ALA A 37 -4.65 5.16 24.52
N TYR A 38 -4.61 4.97 23.19
CA TYR A 38 -4.39 6.05 22.24
C TYR A 38 -5.67 6.75 21.77
N GLY A 39 -6.80 6.08 21.84
CA GLY A 39 -8.11 6.67 21.51
C GLY A 39 -8.59 7.70 22.53
N ASP A 40 -8.00 7.72 23.72
CA ASP A 40 -8.40 8.59 24.83
C ASP A 40 -7.70 9.97 24.75
N GLY A 41 -7.95 10.70 23.66
CA GLY A 41 -7.58 12.11 23.54
C GLY A 41 -6.14 12.42 23.15
N TYR A 42 -5.39 11.45 22.65
CA TYR A 42 -4.03 11.68 22.19
C TYR A 42 -3.99 12.43 20.84
N SER A 43 -3.20 13.49 20.77
CA SER A 43 -2.94 14.24 19.53
C SER A 43 -1.46 14.24 19.19
N THR A 44 -1.12 13.95 17.92
CA THR A 44 0.23 14.04 17.40
C THR A 44 0.52 15.36 16.69
N CYS A 45 -0.45 16.26 16.61
CA CYS A 45 -0.42 17.45 15.77
C CYS A 45 0.03 18.70 16.52
N ASP A 46 1.19 18.68 17.14
CA ASP A 46 1.73 19.86 17.83
C ASP A 46 2.67 20.72 16.98
N GLN A 47 2.98 20.33 15.73
CA GLN A 47 3.97 21.00 14.89
C GLN A 47 3.56 21.15 13.41
N CYS A 48 2.33 21.52 13.16
CA CYS A 48 1.76 21.63 11.80
C CYS A 48 2.49 22.58 10.83
N ARG A 49 3.38 23.45 11.32
CA ARG A 49 4.13 24.41 10.51
C ARG A 49 5.57 24.01 10.22
N LYS A 50 6.01 22.83 10.67
CA LYS A 50 7.37 22.31 10.49
C LYS A 50 7.31 20.92 9.91
N PRO A 51 8.38 20.44 9.26
CA PRO A 51 8.45 19.04 8.87
C PRO A 51 8.13 18.15 10.06
N PHE A 52 7.27 17.17 9.84
CA PHE A 52 6.85 16.25 10.88
C PHE A 52 8.05 15.46 11.39
N ARG A 53 8.37 15.60 12.65
CA ARG A 53 9.54 15.02 13.30
C ARG A 53 9.13 13.88 14.22
N LEU A 54 9.00 12.67 13.66
CA LEU A 54 8.67 11.46 14.42
C LEU A 54 9.70 11.16 15.53
N ASP A 55 10.96 11.53 15.32
CA ASP A 55 12.05 11.40 16.30
C ASP A 55 11.83 12.21 17.58
N LYS A 56 10.93 13.19 17.57
CA LYS A 56 10.57 13.98 18.75
C LYS A 56 9.38 13.42 19.54
N ILE A 57 8.67 12.46 18.98
CA ILE A 57 7.55 11.82 19.64
C ILE A 57 8.06 10.64 20.45
N THR A 58 8.03 10.77 21.75
CA THR A 58 8.52 9.74 22.67
C THR A 58 7.41 8.81 23.20
N LYS A 59 6.16 9.26 23.11
CA LYS A 59 4.99 8.47 23.52
C LYS A 59 3.84 8.76 22.56
N PRO A 60 3.40 7.77 21.75
CA PRO A 60 4.03 6.45 21.55
C PRO A 60 5.42 6.55 20.92
N ALA A 61 6.22 5.51 21.06
CA ALA A 61 7.56 5.39 20.45
C ALA A 61 7.47 5.08 18.95
N ILE A 62 6.90 6.01 18.17
CA ILE A 62 6.59 5.80 16.75
C ILE A 62 7.87 5.65 15.91
N ALA A 63 8.90 6.42 16.21
CA ALA A 63 10.16 6.35 15.49
C ALA A 63 10.87 4.99 15.72
N GLU A 64 10.85 4.49 16.95
CA GLU A 64 11.37 3.17 17.29
C GLU A 64 10.56 2.06 16.60
N PHE A 65 9.24 2.15 16.64
CA PHE A 65 8.36 1.21 15.93
C PHE A 65 8.65 1.17 14.42
N HIS A 66 8.82 2.30 13.75
CA HIS A 66 9.17 2.33 12.33
C HIS A 66 10.55 1.73 12.05
N SER A 67 11.52 1.96 12.94
CA SER A 67 12.85 1.34 12.84
C SER A 67 12.79 -0.18 12.98
N ASP A 68 12.01 -0.68 13.93
CA ASP A 68 11.86 -2.12 14.14
C ASP A 68 11.05 -2.77 13.01
N LEU A 69 10.03 -2.09 12.50
CA LEU A 69 9.29 -2.53 11.32
C LEU A 69 10.19 -2.61 10.08
N ALA A 70 11.06 -1.61 9.85
CA ALA A 70 12.02 -1.63 8.76
C ALA A 70 12.94 -2.86 8.84
N LYS A 71 13.49 -3.15 10.02
CA LYS A 71 14.30 -4.36 10.26
C LYS A 71 13.51 -5.65 9.99
N PHE A 72 12.27 -5.72 10.47
CA PHE A 72 11.41 -6.88 10.29
C PHE A 72 11.12 -7.18 8.82
N VAL A 73 10.91 -6.16 7.99
CA VAL A 73 10.70 -6.32 6.54
C VAL A 73 11.99 -6.27 5.72
N SER A 74 13.16 -6.23 6.37
CA SER A 74 14.49 -6.17 5.72
C SER A 74 14.65 -4.98 4.77
N MET A 75 14.15 -3.82 5.18
CA MET A 75 14.24 -2.55 4.44
C MET A 75 15.01 -1.50 5.23
N ASP A 76 15.56 -0.50 4.53
CA ASP A 76 16.28 0.61 5.19
C ASP A 76 15.34 1.49 6.00
N GLU A 77 14.12 1.71 5.48
CA GLU A 77 13.09 2.49 6.14
C GLU A 77 11.70 1.87 5.97
N ALA A 78 10.84 2.09 6.95
CA ALA A 78 9.43 1.77 6.88
C ALA A 78 8.58 2.90 7.47
N ARG A 79 7.40 3.07 6.91
CA ARG A 79 6.38 4.00 7.42
C ARG A 79 5.02 3.34 7.30
N VAL A 80 4.20 3.46 8.33
CA VAL A 80 2.82 2.99 8.27
C VAL A 80 1.89 4.11 7.82
N THR A 81 0.85 3.73 7.12
CA THR A 81 -0.22 4.62 6.67
C THR A 81 -1.57 4.02 7.08
N PRO A 82 -2.64 4.82 7.18
CA PRO A 82 -3.96 4.30 7.46
C PRO A 82 -4.56 3.58 6.23
N GLY A 83 -4.01 2.39 5.95
CA GLY A 83 -4.39 1.50 4.86
C GLY A 83 -3.59 1.67 3.57
N ALA A 84 -3.53 0.58 2.77
CA ALA A 84 -2.77 0.49 1.52
C ALA A 84 -3.15 1.59 0.52
N ARG A 85 -4.42 1.95 0.43
CA ARG A 85 -4.89 3.05 -0.44
C ARG A 85 -4.14 4.38 -0.18
N ARG A 86 -3.84 4.69 1.08
CA ARG A 86 -3.07 5.90 1.42
C ARG A 86 -1.60 5.76 1.06
N ALA A 87 -1.05 4.55 1.19
CA ALA A 87 0.31 4.26 0.74
C ALA A 87 0.43 4.46 -0.77
N PHE A 88 -0.47 3.89 -1.58
CA PHE A 88 -0.49 4.09 -3.04
C PHE A 88 -0.58 5.56 -3.42
N GLN A 89 -1.47 6.34 -2.78
CA GLN A 89 -1.56 7.77 -3.01
C GLN A 89 -0.26 8.51 -2.67
N ALA A 90 0.35 8.19 -1.53
CA ALA A 90 1.61 8.82 -1.12
C ALA A 90 2.73 8.54 -2.14
N VAL A 91 2.87 7.28 -2.59
CA VAL A 91 3.88 6.88 -3.58
C VAL A 91 3.62 7.59 -4.92
N CYS A 92 2.41 7.49 -5.46
CA CYS A 92 2.09 8.09 -6.77
C CYS A 92 2.27 9.63 -6.76
N LEU A 93 1.78 10.31 -5.71
CA LEU A 93 1.92 11.77 -5.62
C LEU A 93 3.36 12.24 -5.36
N SER A 94 4.23 11.36 -4.88
CA SER A 94 5.64 11.69 -4.64
C SER A 94 6.54 11.41 -5.83
N LEU A 95 6.20 10.41 -6.66
CA LEU A 95 7.08 9.90 -7.70
C LEU A 95 6.57 10.15 -9.12
N ALA A 96 5.30 10.50 -9.31
CA ALA A 96 4.72 10.71 -10.62
C ALA A 96 4.15 12.13 -10.75
N GLU A 97 4.34 12.74 -11.91
CA GLU A 97 3.80 14.04 -12.28
C GLU A 97 2.75 13.91 -13.39
N LYS A 98 2.08 15.02 -13.67
CA LYS A 98 1.09 15.09 -14.76
C LYS A 98 1.69 14.63 -16.09
N GLY A 99 1.09 13.58 -16.65
CA GLY A 99 1.46 13.03 -17.95
C GLY A 99 2.58 12.00 -17.88
N ASP A 100 3.13 11.68 -16.72
CA ASP A 100 4.00 10.52 -16.56
C ASP A 100 3.24 9.22 -16.76
N ILE A 101 3.97 8.13 -16.93
CA ILE A 101 3.40 6.81 -17.15
C ILE A 101 3.75 5.92 -15.95
N VAL A 102 2.72 5.29 -15.41
CA VAL A 102 2.85 4.30 -14.34
C VAL A 102 2.34 2.95 -14.85
N LEU A 103 3.13 1.90 -14.63
CA LEU A 103 2.72 0.54 -14.93
C LEU A 103 2.07 -0.09 -13.70
N VAL A 104 1.01 -0.87 -13.92
CA VAL A 104 0.34 -1.69 -12.90
C VAL A 104 0.09 -3.08 -13.45
N SER A 105 -0.14 -4.07 -12.58
CA SER A 105 -0.63 -5.37 -13.02
C SER A 105 -2.01 -5.23 -13.68
N ALA A 106 -2.31 -6.04 -14.69
CA ALA A 106 -3.66 -6.17 -15.23
C ALA A 106 -4.67 -6.68 -14.18
N LEU A 107 -4.21 -7.23 -13.05
CA LEU A 107 -5.03 -7.61 -11.89
C LEU A 107 -4.92 -6.63 -10.72
N ALA A 108 -4.33 -5.45 -10.93
CA ALA A 108 -4.16 -4.46 -9.88
C ALA A 108 -5.51 -4.06 -9.25
N HIS A 109 -5.49 -3.84 -7.95
CA HIS A 109 -6.69 -3.38 -7.26
C HIS A 109 -7.07 -1.97 -7.72
N TYR A 110 -8.35 -1.68 -7.89
CA TYR A 110 -8.85 -0.40 -8.42
C TYR A 110 -8.30 0.85 -7.70
N THR A 111 -7.88 0.72 -6.44
CA THR A 111 -7.30 1.84 -5.67
C THR A 111 -5.93 2.27 -6.16
N GLU A 112 -5.21 1.43 -6.88
CA GLU A 112 -3.96 1.78 -7.55
C GLU A 112 -4.24 2.69 -8.74
N PHE A 113 -5.22 2.32 -9.58
CA PHE A 113 -5.66 3.18 -10.68
C PHE A 113 -6.09 4.56 -10.19
N LEU A 114 -6.88 4.63 -9.11
CA LEU A 114 -7.28 5.89 -8.50
C LEU A 114 -6.08 6.72 -7.98
N ALA A 115 -5.06 6.06 -7.43
CA ALA A 115 -3.87 6.76 -6.96
C ALA A 115 -3.08 7.40 -8.11
N ILE A 116 -2.96 6.69 -9.23
CA ILE A 116 -2.30 7.17 -10.46
C ILE A 116 -3.10 8.31 -11.10
N GLU A 117 -4.43 8.17 -11.17
CA GLU A 117 -5.32 9.22 -11.65
C GLU A 117 -5.20 10.50 -10.82
N ASN A 118 -5.14 10.38 -9.50
CA ASN A 118 -4.95 11.53 -8.60
C ASN A 118 -3.61 12.24 -8.84
N ALA A 119 -2.57 11.54 -9.21
CA ALA A 119 -1.29 12.11 -9.64
C ALA A 119 -1.33 12.70 -11.06
N LYS A 120 -2.46 12.54 -11.79
CA LYS A 120 -2.63 12.94 -13.20
C LYS A 120 -1.64 12.25 -14.14
N ALA A 121 -1.14 11.10 -13.75
CA ALA A 121 -0.31 10.24 -14.57
C ALA A 121 -1.18 9.31 -15.46
N ALA A 122 -0.58 8.80 -16.52
CA ALA A 122 -1.20 7.81 -17.39
C ALA A 122 -0.92 6.40 -16.87
N VAL A 123 -1.95 5.57 -16.81
CA VAL A 123 -1.80 4.16 -16.45
C VAL A 123 -1.58 3.30 -17.68
N LYS A 124 -0.70 2.30 -17.57
CA LYS A 124 -0.55 1.21 -18.53
C LYS A 124 -0.48 -0.12 -17.78
N GLU A 125 -1.21 -1.10 -18.27
CA GLU A 125 -1.30 -2.41 -17.65
C GLU A 125 -0.19 -3.33 -18.16
N VAL A 126 0.49 -4.01 -17.25
CA VAL A 126 1.42 -5.10 -17.54
C VAL A 126 0.59 -6.36 -17.75
N PRO A 127 0.70 -7.02 -18.91
CA PRO A 127 -0.06 -8.24 -19.18
C PRO A 127 0.40 -9.39 -18.27
N LEU A 128 -0.51 -10.33 -18.07
CA LEU A 128 -0.24 -11.57 -17.37
C LEU A 128 0.33 -12.61 -18.35
N ASN A 129 1.10 -13.54 -17.82
CA ASN A 129 1.44 -14.77 -18.54
C ASN A 129 0.27 -15.77 -18.54
N ASN A 130 0.49 -16.97 -19.09
CA ASN A 130 -0.54 -18.02 -19.16
C ASN A 130 -0.99 -18.56 -17.78
N ASP A 131 -0.21 -18.32 -16.74
CA ASP A 131 -0.51 -18.74 -15.36
C ASP A 131 -1.19 -17.62 -14.56
N ASN A 132 -1.59 -16.54 -15.20
CA ASN A 132 -2.13 -15.31 -14.59
C ASN A 132 -1.13 -14.64 -13.62
N ILE A 133 0.16 -14.62 -13.97
CA ILE A 133 1.23 -14.05 -13.16
C ILE A 133 1.93 -12.94 -13.95
N VAL A 134 2.25 -11.84 -13.29
CA VAL A 134 3.21 -10.85 -13.80
C VAL A 134 4.61 -11.36 -13.50
N THR A 135 5.47 -11.36 -14.52
CA THR A 135 6.87 -11.77 -14.44
C THR A 135 7.82 -10.63 -14.79
N GLY A 136 9.10 -10.80 -14.47
CA GLY A 136 10.14 -9.85 -14.89
C GLY A 136 10.13 -9.63 -16.41
N ASP A 137 9.91 -10.68 -17.20
CA ASP A 137 9.86 -10.59 -18.65
C ASP A 137 8.65 -9.78 -19.15
N THR A 138 7.46 -9.98 -18.56
CA THR A 138 6.27 -9.21 -18.96
C THR A 138 6.41 -7.73 -18.58
N VAL A 139 7.07 -7.42 -17.47
CA VAL A 139 7.41 -6.03 -17.08
C VAL A 139 8.40 -5.42 -18.06
N ALA A 140 9.52 -6.11 -18.36
CA ALA A 140 10.53 -5.62 -19.28
C ALA A 140 9.94 -5.32 -20.68
N GLN A 141 9.17 -6.27 -21.23
CA GLN A 141 8.50 -6.10 -22.52
C GLN A 141 7.55 -4.90 -22.52
N LYS A 142 6.80 -4.71 -21.43
CA LYS A 142 5.88 -3.57 -21.30
C LYS A 142 6.61 -2.23 -21.19
N ILE A 143 7.73 -2.18 -20.50
CA ILE A 143 8.59 -0.98 -20.43
C ILE A 143 9.11 -0.63 -21.83
N GLU A 144 9.60 -1.61 -22.59
CA GLU A 144 10.09 -1.40 -23.97
C GLU A 144 8.97 -0.94 -24.91
N GLU A 145 7.80 -1.60 -24.85
CA GLU A 145 6.61 -1.23 -25.63
C GLU A 145 6.24 0.23 -25.38
N VAL A 146 6.03 0.60 -24.10
CA VAL A 146 5.63 1.95 -23.72
C VAL A 146 6.70 2.98 -24.11
N THR A 147 7.97 2.66 -23.92
CA THR A 147 9.07 3.56 -24.27
C THR A 147 9.09 3.82 -25.77
N ARG A 148 8.89 2.79 -26.58
CA ARG A 148 8.84 2.92 -28.05
C ARG A 148 7.63 3.72 -28.52
N GLU A 149 6.45 3.50 -27.91
CA GLU A 149 5.21 4.13 -28.34
C GLU A 149 5.08 5.58 -27.86
N GLN A 150 5.54 5.87 -26.65
CA GLN A 150 5.35 7.15 -26.00
C GLN A 150 6.60 8.05 -26.01
N GLY A 151 7.74 7.51 -26.44
CA GLY A 151 9.02 8.23 -26.45
C GLY A 151 9.62 8.49 -25.06
N LYS A 152 9.05 7.88 -24.00
CA LYS A 152 9.54 8.02 -22.62
C LYS A 152 9.32 6.74 -21.81
N LYS A 153 10.22 6.49 -20.86
CA LYS A 153 10.09 5.37 -19.92
C LYS A 153 8.98 5.62 -18.89
N PRO A 154 8.32 4.57 -18.41
CA PRO A 154 7.50 4.66 -17.21
C PRO A 154 8.34 5.12 -16.00
N VAL A 155 7.75 5.92 -15.12
CA VAL A 155 8.43 6.42 -13.90
C VAL A 155 8.27 5.51 -12.70
N LEU A 156 7.26 4.63 -12.74
CA LEU A 156 6.90 3.76 -11.63
C LEU A 156 6.28 2.47 -12.15
N VAL A 157 6.60 1.37 -11.50
CA VAL A 157 5.92 0.07 -11.63
C VAL A 157 5.33 -0.28 -10.28
N MET A 158 4.02 -0.52 -10.23
CA MET A 158 3.28 -0.91 -9.02
C MET A 158 2.73 -2.31 -9.22
N LEU A 159 3.06 -3.21 -8.32
CA LEU A 159 2.62 -4.60 -8.38
C LEU A 159 2.21 -5.08 -6.99
N ASP A 160 1.09 -5.77 -6.90
CA ASP A 160 0.73 -6.58 -5.76
C ASP A 160 1.64 -7.81 -5.68
N HIS A 161 2.05 -8.22 -4.48
CA HIS A 161 2.78 -9.48 -4.32
C HIS A 161 1.88 -10.68 -4.61
N PHE A 162 0.65 -10.63 -4.11
CA PHE A 162 -0.41 -11.58 -4.39
C PHE A 162 -1.62 -10.84 -4.96
N ASP A 163 -2.14 -11.29 -6.11
CA ASP A 163 -3.36 -10.71 -6.64
C ASP A 163 -4.58 -11.14 -5.80
N TYR A 164 -5.59 -10.29 -5.78
CA TYR A 164 -6.80 -10.54 -4.98
C TYR A 164 -7.83 -11.43 -5.71
N SER A 165 -7.65 -11.69 -7.01
CA SER A 165 -8.60 -12.46 -7.82
C SER A 165 -8.33 -13.95 -7.77
N PHE A 166 -7.06 -14.35 -7.88
CA PHE A 166 -6.62 -15.74 -7.96
C PHE A 166 -5.70 -16.13 -6.80
N ALA A 167 -5.21 -15.15 -6.01
CA ALA A 167 -4.20 -15.32 -4.98
C ALA A 167 -2.88 -15.89 -5.53
N ASN A 168 -2.55 -15.59 -6.79
CA ASN A 168 -1.29 -15.97 -7.39
C ASN A 168 -0.17 -15.06 -6.90
N GLU A 169 1.00 -15.63 -6.66
CA GLU A 169 2.20 -14.90 -6.32
C GLU A 169 2.88 -14.39 -7.60
N HIS A 170 3.06 -13.09 -7.69
CA HIS A 170 3.77 -12.46 -8.81
C HIS A 170 5.29 -12.50 -8.60
N ASP A 171 6.07 -12.53 -9.69
CA ASP A 171 7.53 -12.49 -9.67
C ASP A 171 8.03 -11.07 -9.36
N ILE A 172 7.92 -10.68 -8.08
CA ILE A 172 8.32 -9.35 -7.63
C ILE A 172 9.83 -9.11 -7.81
N ALA A 173 10.66 -10.13 -7.59
CA ALA A 173 12.11 -9.99 -7.73
C ALA A 173 12.53 -9.74 -9.19
N GLY A 174 11.97 -10.50 -10.13
CA GLY A 174 12.19 -10.30 -11.56
C GLY A 174 11.62 -8.96 -12.04
N ALA A 175 10.42 -8.60 -11.59
CA ALA A 175 9.80 -7.32 -11.92
C ALA A 175 10.62 -6.12 -11.41
N ALA A 176 11.10 -6.16 -10.18
CA ALA A 176 11.98 -5.13 -9.63
C ALA A 176 13.27 -5.00 -10.42
N LYS A 177 13.91 -6.13 -10.78
CA LYS A 177 15.11 -6.12 -11.62
C LYS A 177 14.85 -5.49 -12.98
N ALA A 178 13.72 -5.80 -13.62
CA ALA A 178 13.35 -5.22 -14.90
C ALA A 178 13.06 -3.72 -14.81
N ALA A 179 12.40 -3.28 -13.73
CA ALA A 179 12.04 -1.87 -13.51
C ALA A 179 13.27 -0.97 -13.23
N HIS A 180 14.35 -1.53 -12.65
CA HIS A 180 15.55 -0.76 -12.28
C HIS A 180 16.66 -0.76 -13.36
N GLN A 181 16.45 -1.37 -14.52
CA GLN A 181 17.33 -1.33 -15.68
C GLN A 181 17.03 -0.12 -16.58
#